data_dda3c814a435d66c19bb170824d99c57
#
_entry.id   dda3c814a435d66c19bb170824d99c57
#
_cell.length_a   1.000
_cell.length_b   1.000
_cell.length_c   1.000
_cell.angle_alpha   90.00
_cell.angle_beta   90.00
_cell.angle_gamma   90.00
#
_symmetry.space_group_name_H-M   'P 1'
#
loop_
_entity.id
_entity.type
_entity.pdbx_description
1 polymer ?
#
loop_
_entity_poly.entity_id
_entity_poly.type
_entity_poly.pdbx_seq_one_letter_code
_entity_poly.pdbx_strand_id
1 'polypeptide(L)'
;MAAVSRGAASVPGHCVVGILPDDNAAAAAEVDLAISTGLGQARNVINVLASDAVVICGAGGPGSASEATHALKAGKPLFVLRTPAPWIQFSRAWTGMFRC
;
A
#
# COMPACT_ATOMS: atom_id res chain seq x y z
N MET A 1 9.16 2.67 1.11
CA MET A 1 8.59 2.87 -0.25
C MET A 1 9.64 2.84 -1.36
N ALA A 2 10.79 3.47 -1.18
CA ALA A 2 11.84 3.48 -2.22
C ALA A 2 12.30 2.09 -2.67
N ALA A 3 12.42 1.14 -1.74
CA ALA A 3 12.83 -0.23 -2.07
C ALA A 3 11.79 -0.95 -2.95
N VAL A 4 10.51 -0.75 -2.68
CA VAL A 4 9.41 -1.31 -3.49
C VAL A 4 9.44 -0.71 -4.91
N SER A 5 9.63 0.59 -5.01
CA SER A 5 9.74 1.29 -6.30
C SER A 5 10.94 0.79 -7.11
N ARG A 6 12.10 0.61 -6.47
CA ARG A 6 13.27 0.03 -7.14
C ARG A 6 13.01 -1.39 -7.65
N GLY A 7 12.35 -2.22 -6.84
CA GLY A 7 12.00 -3.57 -7.25
C GLY A 7 11.07 -3.58 -8.45
N ALA A 8 10.04 -2.77 -8.45
CA ALA A 8 9.12 -2.63 -9.56
C ALA A 8 9.81 -2.11 -10.82
N ALA A 9 10.68 -1.11 -10.68
CA ALA A 9 11.42 -0.52 -11.79
C ALA A 9 12.45 -1.46 -12.44
N SER A 10 12.83 -2.55 -11.75
CA SER A 10 13.73 -3.55 -12.30
C SER A 10 13.06 -4.48 -13.33
N VAL A 11 11.75 -4.45 -13.44
CA VAL A 11 10.98 -5.30 -14.35
C VAL A 11 10.73 -4.57 -15.67
N PRO A 12 11.05 -5.16 -16.83
CA PRO A 12 10.74 -4.54 -18.13
C PRO A 12 9.24 -4.29 -18.30
N GLY A 13 8.90 -3.13 -18.87
CA GLY A 13 7.51 -2.75 -19.10
C GLY A 13 6.80 -2.20 -17.86
N HIS A 14 7.54 -1.93 -16.79
CA HIS A 14 6.97 -1.37 -15.56
C HIS A 14 6.40 0.04 -15.75
N CYS A 15 5.45 0.38 -14.88
CA CYS A 15 5.03 1.76 -14.65
C CYS A 15 4.81 1.93 -13.14
N VAL A 16 5.67 2.72 -12.51
CA VAL A 16 5.59 2.97 -11.07
C VAL A 16 4.85 4.28 -10.83
N VAL A 17 3.71 4.20 -10.19
CA VAL A 17 2.87 5.35 -9.85
C VAL A 17 2.99 5.62 -8.34
N GLY A 18 3.36 6.83 -7.99
CA GLY A 18 3.41 7.28 -6.59
C GLY A 18 2.20 8.14 -6.25
N ILE A 19 1.44 7.72 -5.26
CA ILE A 19 0.31 8.51 -4.73
C ILE A 19 0.81 9.24 -3.48
N LEU A 20 0.96 10.55 -3.60
CA LEU A 20 1.60 11.39 -2.58
C LEU A 20 0.56 12.13 -1.73
N PRO A 21 0.87 12.37 -0.44
CA PRO A 21 -0.04 13.07 0.46
C PRO A 21 -0.23 14.55 0.10
N ASP A 22 0.82 15.21 -0.37
CA ASP A 22 0.82 16.64 -0.69
C ASP A 22 1.91 17.00 -1.71
N ASP A 23 1.96 18.27 -2.12
CA ASP A 23 2.91 18.76 -3.12
C ASP A 23 4.35 18.85 -2.60
N ASN A 24 4.55 18.83 -1.29
CA ASN A 24 5.87 18.90 -0.67
C ASN A 24 6.49 17.54 -0.47
N ALA A 25 5.72 16.47 -0.61
CA ALA A 25 6.23 15.11 -0.48
C ALA A 25 7.11 14.75 -1.68
N ALA A 26 8.32 14.27 -1.38
CA ALA A 26 9.24 13.82 -2.42
C ALA A 26 8.87 12.41 -2.88
N ALA A 27 8.74 12.23 -4.19
CA ALA A 27 8.63 10.91 -4.79
C ALA A 27 10.01 10.23 -4.82
N ALA A 28 10.03 8.90 -4.73
CA ALA A 28 11.26 8.14 -4.99
C ALA A 28 11.71 8.33 -6.44
N ALA A 29 13.02 8.25 -6.67
CA ALA A 29 13.60 8.49 -8.00
C ALA A 29 13.08 7.53 -9.08
N GLU A 30 12.65 6.33 -8.67
CA GLU A 30 12.14 5.28 -9.56
C GLU A 30 10.66 5.42 -9.90
N VAL A 31 9.96 6.43 -9.36
CA VAL A 31 8.55 6.69 -9.67
C VAL A 31 8.44 7.33 -11.05
N ASP A 32 7.67 6.71 -11.92
CA ASP A 32 7.44 7.21 -13.28
C ASP A 32 6.39 8.32 -13.31
N LEU A 33 5.36 8.19 -12.49
CA LEU A 33 4.28 9.17 -12.39
C LEU A 33 3.95 9.43 -10.92
N ALA A 34 4.10 10.67 -10.49
CA ALA A 34 3.76 11.11 -9.14
C ALA A 34 2.43 11.89 -9.16
N ILE A 35 1.50 11.49 -8.31
CA ILE A 35 0.20 12.14 -8.16
C ILE A 35 0.12 12.75 -6.77
N SER A 36 0.15 14.08 -6.69
CA SER A 36 -0.05 14.83 -5.45
C SER A 36 -1.55 14.95 -5.19
N THR A 37 -2.01 14.37 -4.09
CA THR A 37 -3.44 14.33 -3.79
C THR A 37 -3.91 15.49 -2.92
N GLY A 38 -3.03 16.06 -2.10
CA GLY A 38 -3.42 17.06 -1.10
C GLY A 38 -4.28 16.51 0.03
N LEU A 39 -4.42 15.18 0.14
CA LEU A 39 -5.34 14.53 1.08
C LEU A 39 -4.64 13.96 2.33
N GLY A 40 -3.33 14.15 2.46
CA GLY A 40 -2.58 13.59 3.58
C GLY A 40 -2.75 12.07 3.66
N GLN A 41 -3.07 11.54 4.83
CA GLN A 41 -3.26 10.11 5.03
C GLN A 41 -4.50 9.53 4.32
N ALA A 42 -5.47 10.36 3.97
CA ALA A 42 -6.66 9.91 3.23
C ALA A 42 -6.32 9.40 1.83
N ARG A 43 -5.13 9.71 1.29
CA ARG A 43 -4.64 9.15 0.02
C ARG A 43 -4.53 7.61 0.04
N ASN A 44 -4.43 6.99 1.22
CA ASN A 44 -4.37 5.54 1.35
C ASN A 44 -5.62 4.86 0.77
N VAL A 45 -6.77 5.50 0.88
CA VAL A 45 -8.02 5.01 0.30
C VAL A 45 -7.92 4.99 -1.23
N ILE A 46 -7.40 6.06 -1.81
CA ILE A 46 -7.20 6.16 -3.28
C ILE A 46 -6.25 5.06 -3.74
N ASN A 47 -5.13 4.90 -3.05
CA ASN A 47 -4.12 3.90 -3.37
C ASN A 47 -4.71 2.49 -3.39
N VAL A 48 -5.50 2.15 -2.40
CA VAL A 48 -6.15 0.83 -2.29
C VAL A 48 -7.23 0.64 -3.36
N LEU A 49 -8.11 1.63 -3.53
CA LEU A 49 -9.22 1.50 -4.48
C LEU A 49 -8.76 1.47 -5.95
N ALA A 50 -7.63 2.10 -6.25
CA ALA A 50 -7.02 2.08 -7.57
C ALA A 50 -6.27 0.77 -7.87
N SER A 51 -6.05 -0.07 -6.88
CA SER A 51 -5.26 -1.31 -6.99
C SER A 51 -6.15 -2.52 -7.24
N ASP A 52 -5.64 -3.49 -7.98
CA ASP A 52 -6.27 -4.81 -8.15
C ASP A 52 -5.92 -5.76 -7.02
N ALA A 53 -4.76 -5.56 -6.40
CA ALA A 53 -4.30 -6.30 -5.23
C ALA A 53 -3.42 -5.39 -4.37
N VAL A 54 -3.36 -5.66 -3.07
CA VAL A 54 -2.56 -4.88 -2.12
C VAL A 54 -1.52 -5.79 -1.47
N VAL A 55 -0.28 -5.32 -1.45
CA VAL A 55 0.83 -6.04 -0.82
C VAL A 55 1.43 -5.14 0.26
N ILE A 56 1.42 -5.60 1.50
CA ILE A 56 2.07 -4.94 2.62
C ILE A 56 3.43 -5.56 2.82
N CYS A 57 4.48 -4.76 2.70
CA CYS A 57 5.87 -5.20 2.86
C CYS A 57 6.43 -4.70 4.19
N GLY A 58 6.76 -5.63 5.06
CA GLY A 58 7.38 -5.34 6.35
C GLY A 58 6.38 -4.92 7.43
N ALA A 59 6.92 -4.61 8.60
CA ALA A 59 6.14 -4.09 9.72
C ALA A 59 5.85 -2.60 9.48
N GLY A 60 4.70 -2.33 8.93
CA GLY A 60 4.24 -0.96 8.73
C GLY A 60 3.69 -0.35 10.01
N GLY A 61 3.68 0.97 10.06
CA GLY A 61 3.00 1.72 11.09
C GLY A 61 1.49 1.85 10.81
N PRO A 62 0.84 2.85 11.43
CA PRO A 62 -0.61 3.09 11.26
C PRO A 62 -1.04 3.25 9.80
N GLY A 63 -0.19 3.78 8.94
CA GLY A 63 -0.47 3.94 7.51
C GLY A 63 -0.68 2.61 6.81
N SER A 64 0.21 1.65 7.04
CA SER A 64 0.07 0.30 6.47
C SER A 64 -1.13 -0.45 7.04
N ALA A 65 -1.44 -0.26 8.33
CA ALA A 65 -2.65 -0.81 8.95
C ALA A 65 -3.92 -0.25 8.30
N SER A 66 -3.94 1.04 8.02
CA SER A 66 -5.03 1.73 7.32
C SER A 66 -5.24 1.14 5.92
N GLU A 67 -4.18 0.98 5.14
CA GLU A 67 -4.25 0.38 3.80
C GLU A 67 -4.75 -1.06 3.84
N ALA A 68 -4.25 -1.87 4.77
CA ALA A 68 -4.71 -3.24 4.95
C ALA A 68 -6.21 -3.29 5.28
N THR A 69 -6.68 -2.44 6.17
CA THR A 69 -8.08 -2.35 6.56
C THR A 69 -8.97 -1.96 5.37
N HIS A 70 -8.57 -0.97 4.61
CA HIS A 70 -9.30 -0.55 3.40
C HIS A 70 -9.32 -1.65 2.34
N ALA A 71 -8.23 -2.38 2.16
CA ALA A 71 -8.18 -3.51 1.23
C ALA A 71 -9.18 -4.60 1.62
N LEU A 72 -9.23 -4.97 2.89
CA LEU A 72 -10.17 -5.95 3.41
C LEU A 72 -11.62 -5.47 3.23
N LYS A 73 -11.91 -4.22 3.56
CA LYS A 73 -13.23 -3.64 3.41
C LYS A 73 -13.69 -3.60 1.95
N ALA A 74 -12.77 -3.33 1.03
CA ALA A 74 -13.07 -3.27 -0.40
C ALA A 74 -13.07 -4.64 -1.08
N GLY A 75 -12.77 -5.73 -0.36
CA GLY A 75 -12.69 -7.07 -0.92
C GLY A 75 -11.49 -7.27 -1.85
N LYS A 76 -10.45 -6.46 -1.73
CA LYS A 76 -9.23 -6.60 -2.54
C LYS A 76 -8.35 -7.72 -1.99
N PRO A 77 -7.69 -8.52 -2.86
CA PRO A 77 -6.67 -9.45 -2.41
C PRO A 77 -5.57 -8.72 -1.62
N LEU A 78 -5.26 -9.23 -0.43
CA LEU A 78 -4.27 -8.64 0.46
C LEU A 78 -3.19 -9.67 0.78
N PHE A 79 -1.95 -9.30 0.50
CA PHE A 79 -0.76 -10.11 0.80
C PHE A 79 0.10 -9.36 1.80
N VAL A 80 0.55 -10.06 2.84
CA VAL A 80 1.37 -9.47 3.90
C VAL A 80 2.69 -10.22 3.96
N LEU A 81 3.80 -9.52 3.72
CA LEU A 81 5.13 -10.08 3.62
C LEU A 81 6.03 -9.60 4.76
N ARG A 82 6.81 -10.52 5.34
CA ARG A 82 7.84 -10.21 6.34
C ARG A 82 7.34 -9.41 7.53
N THR A 83 6.21 -9.80 8.09
CA THR A 83 5.63 -9.10 9.22
C THR A 83 5.90 -9.82 10.54
N PRO A 84 6.07 -9.08 11.66
CA PRO A 84 6.11 -9.66 13.00
C PRO A 84 4.82 -10.43 13.33
N ALA A 85 4.93 -11.42 14.22
CA ALA A 85 3.79 -12.23 14.63
C ALA A 85 2.54 -11.42 15.07
N PRO A 86 2.66 -10.31 15.81
CA PRO A 86 1.49 -9.49 16.16
C PRO A 86 0.71 -8.97 14.94
N TRP A 87 1.41 -8.61 13.89
CA TRP A 87 0.79 -8.15 12.64
C TRP A 87 0.04 -9.25 11.93
N ILE A 88 0.60 -10.46 11.92
CA ILE A 88 -0.03 -11.65 11.33
C ILE A 88 -1.32 -11.99 12.09
N GLN A 89 -1.29 -11.93 13.42
CA GLN A 89 -2.47 -12.17 14.25
C GLN A 89 -3.56 -11.13 13.98
N PHE A 90 -3.19 -9.86 13.89
CA PHE A 90 -4.11 -8.77 13.56
C PHE A 90 -4.78 -9.01 12.20
N SER A 91 -4.01 -9.28 11.17
CA SER A 91 -4.55 -9.49 9.83
C SER A 91 -5.45 -10.72 9.74
N ARG A 92 -5.13 -11.79 10.46
CA ARG A 92 -5.99 -12.99 10.53
C ARG A 92 -7.32 -12.71 11.21
N ALA A 93 -7.32 -11.95 12.29
CA ALA A 93 -8.55 -11.57 12.99
C ALA A 93 -9.48 -10.78 12.05
N TRP A 94 -8.93 -9.84 11.32
CA TRP A 94 -9.69 -9.04 10.35
C TRP A 94 -10.15 -9.85 9.14
N THR A 95 -9.34 -10.78 8.65
CA THR A 95 -9.73 -11.66 7.54
C THR A 95 -10.93 -12.53 7.91
N GLY A 96 -11.00 -12.97 9.17
CA GLY A 96 -12.15 -13.71 9.67
C GLY A 96 -13.44 -12.88 9.71
N MET A 97 -13.34 -11.56 9.94
CA MET A 97 -14.49 -10.65 9.97
C MET A 97 -15.00 -10.25 8.58
N PHE A 98 -14.11 -10.16 7.60
CA PHE A 98 -14.40 -9.66 6.25
C PHE A 98 -14.22 -10.72 5.18
N ARG A 99 -14.48 -11.96 5.50
CA ARG A 99 -14.46 -13.03 4.51
C ARG A 99 -15.47 -12.72 3.40
N CYS A 100 -14.93 -12.50 2.26
CA CYS A 100 -15.72 -12.45 1.05
C CYS A 100 -15.95 -13.85 0.50
#